data_961b600642b19f081bcfe24f14136c6a
#
_entry.id   961b600642b19f081bcfe24f14136c6a
#
_cell.length_a   1.000
_cell.length_b   1.000
_cell.length_c   1.000
_cell.angle_alpha   90.00
_cell.angle_beta   90.00
_cell.angle_gamma   90.00
#
_symmetry.space_group_name_H-M   'P 1'
#
loop_
_entity.id
_entity.type
_entity.pdbx_description
1 polymer ?
#
loop_
_entity_poly.entity_id
_entity_poly.type
_entity_poly.pdbx_seq_one_letter_code
_entity_poly.pdbx_strand_id
1 'polypeptide(L)' 'MTAADDALEFLRARAQEVHVESTVVANRATLTAFVDNPDDETNPLARGWRYEVFGREIATRFAVP' A
#
# COMPACT_ATOMS: atom_id res chain seq x y z
N MET A 1 -0.05 -17.48 3.34
CA MET A 1 -0.03 -16.14 2.69
C MET A 1 0.62 -15.12 3.62
N THR A 2 1.32 -14.17 3.06
CA THR A 2 1.99 -13.14 3.85
C THR A 2 1.13 -11.89 3.92
N ALA A 3 1.44 -10.99 4.85
CA ALA A 3 0.75 -9.71 4.94
C ALA A 3 0.93 -8.90 3.65
N ALA A 4 2.07 -9.03 2.99
CA ALA A 4 2.32 -8.33 1.73
C ALA A 4 1.39 -8.83 0.61
N ASP A 5 1.10 -10.13 0.56
CA ASP A 5 0.18 -10.68 -0.43
C ASP A 5 -1.24 -10.18 -0.19
N ASP A 6 -1.68 -10.15 1.06
CA ASP A 6 -3.00 -9.64 1.42
C ASP A 6 -3.10 -8.14 1.13
N ALA A 7 -2.05 -7.40 1.42
CA ALA A 7 -2.01 -5.98 1.13
C ALA A 7 -2.07 -5.70 -0.36
N LEU A 8 -1.43 -6.55 -1.18
CA LEU A 8 -1.47 -6.39 -2.62
C LEU A 8 -2.88 -6.60 -3.17
N GLU A 9 -3.60 -7.60 -2.66
CA GLU A 9 -4.99 -7.82 -3.03
C GLU A 9 -5.87 -6.63 -2.66
N PHE A 10 -5.67 -6.10 -1.46
CA PHE A 10 -6.39 -4.91 -1.00
C PHE A 10 -6.11 -3.73 -1.92
N LEU A 11 -4.83 -3.52 -2.25
CA LEU A 11 -4.43 -2.40 -3.11
C LEU A 11 -5.07 -2.50 -4.48
N ARG A 12 -5.11 -3.69 -5.07
CA ARG A 12 -5.73 -3.90 -6.37
C ARG A 12 -7.23 -3.63 -6.34
N ALA A 13 -7.90 -4.13 -5.32
CA ALA A 13 -9.35 -3.91 -5.17
C ALA A 13 -9.66 -2.43 -4.99
N ARG A 14 -8.87 -1.75 -4.17
CA ARG A 14 -9.06 -0.32 -3.92
C ARG A 14 -8.79 0.50 -5.17
N ALA A 15 -7.76 0.12 -5.93
CA ALA A 15 -7.44 0.81 -7.17
C ALA A 15 -8.60 0.72 -8.17
N GLN A 16 -9.28 -0.43 -8.23
CA GLN A 16 -10.46 -0.56 -9.07
C GLN A 16 -11.59 0.37 -8.62
N GLU A 17 -11.80 0.48 -7.31
CA GLU A 17 -12.85 1.36 -6.77
C GLU A 17 -12.62 2.82 -7.15
N VAL A 18 -11.39 3.26 -7.18
CA VAL A 18 -11.06 4.66 -7.50
C VAL A 18 -10.63 4.86 -8.93
N HIS A 19 -10.73 3.83 -9.76
CA HIS A 19 -10.44 3.88 -11.20
C HIS A 19 -8.99 4.28 -11.49
N VAL A 20 -8.04 3.71 -10.76
CA VAL A 20 -6.61 3.95 -10.94
C VAL A 20 -5.91 2.61 -11.16
N GLU A 21 -4.92 2.60 -12.06
CA GLU A 21 -4.11 1.40 -12.26
C GLU A 21 -3.31 1.09 -11.00
N SER A 22 -3.36 -0.14 -10.51
CA SER A 22 -2.65 -0.52 -9.29
C SER A 22 -1.15 -0.31 -9.41
N THR A 23 -0.58 -0.52 -10.61
CA THR A 23 0.85 -0.33 -10.84
C THR A 23 1.27 1.14 -10.79
N VAL A 24 0.34 2.07 -11.02
CA VAL A 24 0.59 3.50 -10.85
C VAL A 24 0.72 3.84 -9.37
N VAL A 25 -0.02 3.13 -8.52
CA VAL A 25 0.02 3.38 -7.07
C VAL A 25 1.34 2.89 -6.48
N ALA A 26 1.68 1.62 -6.71
CA ALA A 26 2.90 1.02 -6.18
C ALA A 26 3.10 -0.34 -6.84
N ASN A 27 4.36 -0.75 -6.99
CA ASN A 27 4.66 -2.11 -7.40
C ASN A 27 4.79 -3.00 -6.15
N ARG A 28 5.00 -4.31 -6.37
CA ARG A 28 5.07 -5.26 -5.28
C ARG A 28 6.22 -4.94 -4.31
N ALA A 29 7.37 -4.55 -4.84
CA ALA A 29 8.52 -4.23 -4.00
C ALA A 29 8.26 -3.03 -3.11
N THR A 30 7.64 -1.98 -3.66
CA THR A 30 7.28 -0.79 -2.91
C THR A 30 6.26 -1.11 -1.82
N LEU A 31 5.27 -1.92 -2.15
CA LEU A 31 4.24 -2.31 -1.19
C LEU A 31 4.83 -3.16 -0.07
N THR A 32 5.69 -4.11 -0.40
CA THR A 32 6.34 -4.96 0.59
C THR A 32 7.18 -4.12 1.56
N ALA A 33 7.95 -3.18 1.01
CA ALA A 33 8.75 -2.29 1.84
C ALA A 33 7.87 -1.44 2.77
N PHE A 34 6.73 -0.99 2.28
CA PHE A 34 5.80 -0.21 3.09
C PHE A 34 5.20 -1.02 4.23
N VAL A 35 4.81 -2.26 3.97
CA VAL A 35 4.26 -3.15 5.00
C VAL A 35 5.31 -3.42 6.07
N ASP A 36 6.57 -3.61 5.66
CA ASP A 36 7.66 -3.86 6.60
C ASP A 36 8.01 -2.63 7.43
N ASN A 37 7.93 -1.44 6.83
CA ASN A 37 8.29 -0.20 7.51
C ASN A 37 7.39 0.94 7.06
N PRO A 38 6.17 1.05 7.62
CA PRO A 38 5.22 2.09 7.20
C PRO A 38 5.64 3.50 7.60
N ASP A 39 6.65 3.64 8.46
CA ASP A 39 7.15 4.95 8.88
C ASP A 39 8.20 5.53 7.93
N ASP A 40 8.61 4.79 6.92
CA ASP A 40 9.60 5.27 5.95
C ASP A 40 8.99 6.31 5.03
N GLU A 41 9.32 7.57 5.29
CA GLU A 41 8.78 8.71 4.54
C GLU A 41 9.26 8.77 3.09
N THR A 42 10.29 8.01 2.73
CA THR A 42 10.76 7.95 1.36
C THR A 42 9.88 7.05 0.49
N ASN A 43 9.06 6.21 1.11
CA ASN A 43 8.16 5.33 0.40
C ASN A 43 6.96 6.13 -0.14
N PRO A 44 6.62 6.01 -1.43
CA PRO A 44 5.50 6.75 -1.99
C PRO A 44 4.17 6.49 -1.28
N LEU A 45 3.98 5.30 -0.71
CA LEU A 45 2.75 4.97 0.01
C LEU A 45 2.64 5.66 1.37
N ALA A 46 3.72 6.28 1.84
CA ALA A 46 3.74 6.93 3.15
C ALA A 46 3.35 8.41 3.08
N ARG A 47 3.08 8.94 1.90
CA ARG A 47 2.80 10.36 1.75
C ARG A 47 1.95 10.67 0.52
N GLY A 48 1.34 11.85 0.53
CA GLY A 48 0.56 12.35 -0.58
C GLY A 48 -0.76 11.61 -0.75
N TRP A 49 -1.29 11.67 -1.97
CA TRP A 49 -2.58 11.03 -2.26
C TRP A 49 -2.52 9.51 -2.13
N ARG A 50 -1.35 8.92 -2.36
CA ARG A 50 -1.19 7.47 -2.20
C ARG A 50 -1.41 7.05 -0.75
N TYR A 51 -0.92 7.83 0.19
CA TYR A 51 -1.16 7.56 1.61
C TYR A 51 -2.64 7.74 1.96
N GLU A 52 -3.24 8.84 1.50
CA GLU A 52 -4.64 9.15 1.82
C GLU A 52 -5.59 8.06 1.33
N VAL A 53 -5.38 7.54 0.13
CA VAL A 53 -6.29 6.60 -0.50
C VAL A 53 -5.93 5.15 -0.15
N PHE A 54 -4.66 4.83 -0.05
CA PHE A 54 -4.19 3.44 0.09
C PHE A 54 -3.35 3.22 1.35
N GLY A 55 -2.30 4.01 1.53
CA GLY A 55 -1.28 3.73 2.55
C GLY A 55 -1.82 3.72 3.97
N ARG A 56 -2.73 4.62 4.28
CA ARG A 56 -3.30 4.71 5.62
C ARG A 56 -3.96 3.40 6.03
N GLU A 57 -4.81 2.85 5.17
CA GLU A 57 -5.49 1.60 5.48
C GLU A 57 -4.56 0.41 5.46
N ILE A 58 -3.60 0.39 4.53
CA ILE A 58 -2.61 -0.68 4.49
C ILE A 58 -1.79 -0.67 5.78
N ALA A 59 -1.36 0.49 6.23
CA ALA A 59 -0.60 0.60 7.48
C ALA A 59 -1.42 0.14 8.67
N THR A 60 -2.71 0.47 8.70
CA THR A 60 -3.59 0.08 9.80
C THR A 60 -3.86 -1.42 9.82
N ARG A 61 -4.05 -2.04 8.65
CA ARG A 61 -4.50 -3.42 8.56
C ARG A 61 -3.37 -4.43 8.43
N PHE A 62 -2.30 -4.09 7.74
CA PHE A 62 -1.30 -5.08 7.31
C PHE A 62 0.10 -4.81 7.82
N ALA A 63 0.39 -3.61 8.31
CA ALA A 63 1.73 -3.30 8.78
C ALA A 63 2.07 -4.12 10.01
N VAL A 64 3.32 -4.58 10.07
CA VAL A 64 3.83 -5.32 11.22
C VAL A 64 4.07 -4.34 12.36
N PRO A 65 3.57 -4.65 13.57
CA PRO A 65 3.78 -3.77 14.72
C PRO A 65 5.24 -3.59 15.08
#